data_05534b5cd180de36a8a775c30e327a87
#
_entry.id   05534b5cd180de36a8a775c30e327a87
#
_cell.length_a   1.000
_cell.length_b   1.000
_cell.length_c   1.000
_cell.angle_alpha   90.00
_cell.angle_beta   90.00
_cell.angle_gamma   90.00
#
_symmetry.space_group_name_H-M   'P 1'
#
loop_
_entity.id
_entity.type
_entity.pdbx_description
1 polymer ?
#
loop_
_entity_poly.entity_id
_entity_poly.type
_entity_poly.pdbx_seq_one_letter_code
_entity_poly.pdbx_strand_id
1 'polypeptide(L)'
;VFDNGQGELSDAAAALDWIERENIDYSQCWVSGFSFGALICMQLIMRRPEVNNFIAISPQPNVYDFSFLAPCPTSGQVIYGDGDELVTKESIDELDQRIKNQKGIEVIFTKIKNTNHFFKNKENELAEEIKKYIEEKTALI
;
A
#
# COMPACT_ATOMS: atom_id res chain seq x y z
N VAL A 1 6.86 20.95 4.28
CA VAL A 1 6.23 21.04 5.61
C VAL A 1 5.15 19.98 5.73
N PHE A 2 5.18 19.19 6.79
CA PHE A 2 4.17 18.18 7.06
C PHE A 2 2.82 18.83 7.40
N ASP A 3 1.75 18.44 6.72
CA ASP A 3 0.40 18.98 6.94
C ASP A 3 -0.69 17.92 7.13
N ASN A 4 -0.34 16.83 7.80
CA ASN A 4 -1.27 15.74 8.14
C ASN A 4 -1.85 15.00 6.94
N GLY A 5 -1.13 15.00 5.82
CA GLY A 5 -1.50 14.22 4.64
C GLY A 5 -2.21 15.01 3.54
N GLN A 6 -2.65 16.22 3.79
CA GLN A 6 -3.38 17.00 2.78
C GLN A 6 -2.47 17.47 1.65
N GLY A 7 -1.39 18.16 1.98
CA GLY A 7 -0.40 18.61 1.00
C GLY A 7 0.37 17.44 0.42
N GLU A 8 0.71 16.46 1.24
CA GLU A 8 1.42 15.27 0.79
C GLU A 8 0.59 14.48 -0.23
N LEU A 9 -0.72 14.36 -0.03
CA LEU A 9 -1.60 13.71 -1.00
C LEU A 9 -1.69 14.53 -2.31
N SER A 10 -1.78 15.84 -2.21
CA SER A 10 -1.78 16.73 -3.38
C SER A 10 -0.46 16.61 -4.16
N ASP A 11 0.66 16.53 -3.46
CA ASP A 11 1.98 16.36 -4.07
C ASP A 11 2.08 15.00 -4.78
N ALA A 12 1.57 13.94 -4.15
CA ALA A 12 1.55 12.61 -4.75
C ALA A 12 0.68 12.58 -6.02
N ALA A 13 -0.48 13.23 -5.99
CA ALA A 13 -1.35 13.34 -7.16
C ALA A 13 -0.66 14.11 -8.29
N ALA A 14 0.04 15.20 -7.97
CA ALA A 14 0.78 15.97 -8.97
C ALA A 14 1.94 15.16 -9.57
N ALA A 15 2.63 14.37 -8.75
CA ALA A 15 3.69 13.47 -9.23
C ALA A 15 3.11 12.41 -10.18
N LEU A 16 1.95 11.84 -9.85
CA LEU A 16 1.29 10.87 -10.71
C LEU A 16 0.89 11.51 -12.05
N ASP A 17 0.33 12.72 -12.03
CA ASP A 17 -0.02 13.46 -13.24
C ASP A 17 1.21 13.65 -14.14
N TRP A 18 2.35 13.99 -13.53
CA TRP A 18 3.60 14.16 -14.27
C TRP A 18 4.06 12.85 -14.90
N ILE A 19 4.07 11.75 -14.12
CA ILE A 19 4.48 10.43 -14.61
C ILE A 19 3.60 9.99 -15.78
N GLU A 20 2.29 10.20 -15.68
CA GLU A 20 1.35 9.85 -16.76
C GLU A 20 1.60 10.65 -18.03
N ARG A 21 1.91 11.94 -17.91
CA ARG A 21 2.25 12.76 -19.08
C ARG A 21 3.52 12.28 -19.76
N GLU A 22 4.51 11.81 -18.99
CA GLU A 22 5.78 11.31 -19.54
C GLU A 22 5.68 9.88 -20.07
N ASN A 23 4.60 9.16 -19.77
CA ASN A 23 4.42 7.75 -20.13
C ASN A 23 3.01 7.51 -20.68
N ILE A 24 2.67 8.19 -21.79
CA ILE A 24 1.31 8.19 -22.36
C ILE A 24 0.79 6.78 -22.65
N ASP A 25 1.66 5.87 -23.08
CA ASP A 25 1.29 4.52 -23.51
C ASP A 25 1.45 3.46 -22.41
N TYR A 26 1.43 3.86 -21.12
CA TYR A 26 1.56 2.88 -20.06
C TYR A 26 0.37 1.90 -20.03
N SER A 27 0.66 0.63 -19.74
CA SER A 27 -0.38 -0.40 -19.59
C SER A 27 -0.80 -0.64 -18.14
N GLN A 28 0.05 -0.30 -17.19
CA GLN A 28 -0.16 -0.52 -15.77
C GLN A 28 0.32 0.68 -14.96
N CYS A 29 -0.45 1.04 -13.95
CA CYS A 29 -0.08 2.07 -12.98
C CYS A 29 -0.19 1.49 -11.59
N TRP A 30 0.91 1.42 -10.87
CA TRP A 30 0.99 0.91 -9.50
C TRP A 30 1.53 1.98 -8.58
N VAL A 31 1.02 2.02 -7.35
CA VAL A 31 1.53 2.94 -6.34
C VAL A 31 2.04 2.16 -5.13
N SER A 32 3.07 2.65 -4.50
CA SER A 32 3.64 2.04 -3.31
C SER A 32 3.99 3.11 -2.29
N GLY A 33 3.85 2.77 -1.03
CA GLY A 33 4.20 3.68 0.06
C GLY A 33 4.63 2.92 1.31
N PHE A 34 5.53 3.54 2.07
CA PHE A 34 6.07 3.01 3.30
C PHE A 34 5.63 3.87 4.49
N SER A 35 5.14 3.25 5.55
CA SER A 35 4.76 3.90 6.80
C SER A 35 3.69 5.00 6.57
N PHE A 36 4.01 6.26 6.83
CA PHE A 36 3.13 7.38 6.47
C PHE A 36 2.83 7.40 4.97
N GLY A 37 3.81 7.07 4.13
CA GLY A 37 3.61 6.95 2.69
C GLY A 37 2.59 5.88 2.29
N ALA A 38 2.40 4.85 3.11
CA ALA A 38 1.35 3.87 2.88
C ALA A 38 -0.05 4.49 3.01
N LEU A 39 -0.25 5.39 3.96
CA LEU A 39 -1.49 6.16 4.07
C LEU A 39 -1.75 6.99 2.82
N ILE A 40 -0.74 7.73 2.37
CA ILE A 40 -0.84 8.57 1.17
C ILE A 40 -1.15 7.72 -0.07
N CYS A 41 -0.46 6.58 -0.20
CA CYS A 41 -0.70 5.62 -1.27
C CYS A 41 -2.17 5.17 -1.28
N MET A 42 -2.71 4.79 -0.15
CA MET A 42 -4.07 4.29 -0.04
C MET A 42 -5.13 5.39 -0.22
N GLN A 43 -4.84 6.61 0.20
CA GLN A 43 -5.71 7.75 -0.10
C GLN A 43 -5.70 8.08 -1.60
N LEU A 44 -4.55 7.94 -2.25
CA LEU A 44 -4.41 8.21 -3.67
C LEU A 44 -5.24 7.23 -4.52
N ILE A 45 -5.25 5.94 -4.19
CA ILE A 45 -6.06 4.96 -4.93
C ILE A 45 -7.56 5.26 -4.87
N MET A 46 -8.02 5.92 -3.81
CA MET A 46 -9.44 6.32 -3.70
C MET A 46 -9.82 7.41 -4.68
N ARG A 47 -8.85 8.15 -5.20
CA ARG A 47 -9.07 9.31 -6.09
C ARG A 47 -8.62 9.08 -7.52
N ARG A 48 -7.83 8.03 -7.75
CA ARG A 48 -7.18 7.79 -9.04
C ARG A 48 -7.53 6.38 -9.53
N PRO A 49 -8.67 6.23 -10.24
CA PRO A 49 -9.14 4.92 -10.69
C PRO A 49 -8.24 4.24 -11.72
N GLU A 50 -7.33 4.98 -12.34
CA GLU A 50 -6.33 4.41 -13.24
C GLU A 50 -5.27 3.56 -12.54
N VAL A 51 -5.14 3.67 -11.20
CA VAL A 51 -4.20 2.83 -10.44
C VAL A 51 -4.72 1.40 -10.41
N ASN A 52 -3.90 0.46 -10.90
CA ASN A 52 -4.27 -0.95 -11.05
C ASN A 52 -3.97 -1.78 -9.81
N ASN A 53 -2.94 -1.40 -9.05
CA ASN A 53 -2.51 -2.13 -7.87
C ASN A 53 -1.77 -1.21 -6.90
N PHE A 54 -1.69 -1.63 -5.64
CA PHE A 54 -0.92 -0.91 -4.65
C PHE A 54 -0.06 -1.86 -3.81
N ILE A 55 1.02 -1.34 -3.24
CA ILE A 55 1.83 -2.05 -2.25
C ILE A 55 2.02 -1.12 -1.06
N ALA A 56 1.34 -1.41 0.04
CA ALA A 56 1.41 -0.66 1.28
C ALA A 56 2.36 -1.36 2.25
N ILE A 57 3.44 -0.70 2.60
CA ILE A 57 4.51 -1.27 3.43
C ILE A 57 4.46 -0.62 4.81
N SER A 58 4.32 -1.43 5.85
CA SER A 58 4.20 -1.00 7.25
C SER A 58 3.15 0.09 7.46
N PRO A 59 1.89 -0.08 7.00
CA PRO A 59 0.85 0.90 7.31
C PRO A 59 0.60 0.94 8.81
N GLN A 60 0.12 2.07 9.31
CA GLN A 60 -0.10 2.30 10.74
C GLN A 60 -1.58 2.56 11.06
N PRO A 61 -2.46 1.52 11.00
CA PRO A 61 -3.89 1.71 11.23
C PRO A 61 -4.25 2.12 12.66
N ASN A 62 -3.34 1.90 13.62
CA ASN A 62 -3.49 2.37 15.00
C ASN A 62 -3.16 3.85 15.18
N VAL A 63 -2.52 4.48 14.19
CA VAL A 63 -2.13 5.90 14.21
C VAL A 63 -3.02 6.72 13.30
N TYR A 64 -3.33 6.20 12.12
CA TYR A 64 -4.13 6.89 11.10
C TYR A 64 -5.44 6.15 10.85
N ASP A 65 -6.47 6.88 10.48
CA ASP A 65 -7.78 6.32 10.16
C ASP A 65 -7.81 5.82 8.72
N PHE A 66 -7.98 4.50 8.56
CA PHE A 66 -8.11 3.83 7.27
C PHE A 66 -9.56 3.46 6.92
N SER A 67 -10.53 4.01 7.63
CA SER A 67 -11.96 3.68 7.41
C SER A 67 -12.44 4.01 6.00
N PHE A 68 -11.77 4.92 5.30
CA PHE A 68 -12.08 5.28 3.92
C PHE A 68 -11.92 4.11 2.93
N LEU A 69 -11.22 3.04 3.31
CA LEU A 69 -11.01 1.86 2.46
C LEU A 69 -12.18 0.86 2.46
N ALA A 70 -13.32 1.25 2.92
CA ALA A 70 -14.52 0.42 2.88
C ALA A 70 -15.59 1.10 2.00
N PRO A 71 -15.65 0.81 0.66
CA PRO A 71 -14.96 -0.24 -0.07
C PRO A 71 -13.57 0.17 -0.59
N CYS A 72 -12.66 -0.83 -0.68
CA CYS A 72 -11.35 -0.64 -1.30
C CYS A 72 -11.50 -0.68 -2.83
N PRO A 73 -10.97 0.30 -3.57
CA PRO A 73 -11.24 0.41 -5.01
C PRO A 73 -10.36 -0.47 -5.90
N THR A 74 -9.27 -1.00 -5.38
CA THR A 74 -8.35 -1.82 -6.18
C THR A 74 -7.63 -2.85 -5.35
N SER A 75 -7.12 -3.89 -6.01
CA SER A 75 -6.34 -4.95 -5.37
C SER A 75 -4.95 -4.46 -4.99
N GLY A 76 -4.30 -5.14 -4.06
CA GLY A 76 -2.98 -4.75 -3.63
C GLY A 76 -2.38 -5.71 -2.62
N GLN A 77 -1.22 -5.32 -2.10
CA GLN A 77 -0.51 -6.04 -1.06
C GLN A 77 -0.23 -5.13 0.12
N VAL A 78 -0.43 -5.65 1.31
CA VAL A 78 -0.01 -5.01 2.56
C VAL A 78 1.09 -5.87 3.16
N ILE A 79 2.25 -5.28 3.44
CA ILE A 79 3.40 -6.00 4.02
C ILE A 79 3.73 -5.38 5.37
N TYR A 80 3.91 -6.21 6.38
CA TYR A 80 4.22 -5.75 7.73
C TYR A 80 5.16 -6.73 8.45
N GLY A 81 5.94 -6.20 9.39
CA GLY A 81 6.78 -7.01 10.28
C GLY A 81 6.02 -7.40 11.53
N ASP A 82 6.15 -8.66 11.99
CA ASP A 82 5.45 -9.11 13.18
C ASP A 82 6.02 -8.55 14.49
N GLY A 83 7.22 -7.99 14.46
CA GLY A 83 7.86 -7.28 15.57
C GLY A 83 7.80 -5.75 15.41
N ASP A 84 6.90 -5.23 14.61
CA ASP A 84 6.74 -3.79 14.42
C ASP A 84 6.27 -3.13 15.73
N GLU A 85 7.13 -2.31 16.30
CA GLU A 85 6.89 -1.64 17.58
C GLU A 85 5.98 -0.39 17.44
N LEU A 86 5.74 0.07 16.22
CA LEU A 86 4.92 1.23 15.93
C LEU A 86 3.50 0.87 15.49
N VAL A 87 3.23 -0.42 15.27
CA VAL A 87 1.95 -0.90 14.73
C VAL A 87 1.49 -2.10 15.55
N THR A 88 0.25 -2.05 16.01
CA THR A 88 -0.32 -3.17 16.77
C THR A 88 -0.84 -4.25 15.82
N LYS A 89 -0.72 -5.51 16.25
CA LYS A 89 -1.26 -6.64 15.50
C LYS A 89 -2.78 -6.49 15.31
N GLU A 90 -3.47 -6.05 16.34
CA GLU A 90 -4.91 -5.87 16.34
C GLU A 90 -5.35 -4.88 15.25
N SER A 91 -4.59 -3.78 15.06
CA SER A 91 -4.93 -2.79 14.04
C SER A 91 -4.75 -3.34 12.62
N ILE A 92 -3.75 -4.18 12.41
CA ILE A 92 -3.55 -4.87 11.11
C ILE A 92 -4.68 -5.88 10.87
N ASP A 93 -5.06 -6.65 11.87
CA ASP A 93 -6.14 -7.63 11.76
C ASP A 93 -7.47 -6.95 11.45
N GLU A 94 -7.75 -5.81 12.08
CA GLU A 94 -8.95 -5.02 11.81
C GLU A 94 -8.96 -4.47 10.38
N LEU A 95 -7.82 -3.99 9.90
CA LEU A 95 -7.68 -3.51 8.52
C LEU A 95 -7.93 -4.66 7.53
N ASP A 96 -7.33 -5.82 7.78
CA ASP A 96 -7.52 -7.01 6.95
C ASP A 96 -9.00 -7.38 6.86
N GLN A 97 -9.68 -7.48 8.01
CA GLN A 97 -11.10 -7.83 8.05
C GLN A 97 -11.97 -6.80 7.32
N ARG A 98 -11.63 -5.53 7.39
CA ARG A 98 -12.37 -4.46 6.73
C ARG A 98 -12.29 -4.57 5.20
N ILE A 99 -11.15 -5.00 4.67
CA ILE A 99 -10.87 -5.00 3.24
C ILE A 99 -11.21 -6.34 2.57
N LYS A 100 -11.06 -7.46 3.27
CA LYS A 100 -10.96 -8.80 2.65
C LYS A 100 -12.22 -9.35 1.99
N ASN A 101 -13.39 -8.87 2.34
CA ASN A 101 -14.66 -9.44 1.87
C ASN A 101 -15.28 -8.65 0.71
N GLN A 102 -14.45 -8.07 -0.15
CA GLN A 102 -14.94 -7.28 -1.27
C GLN A 102 -14.85 -8.06 -2.57
N LYS A 103 -15.99 -8.15 -3.27
CA LYS A 103 -16.08 -8.88 -4.52
C LYS A 103 -15.21 -8.23 -5.61
N GLY A 104 -14.36 -9.05 -6.24
CA GLY A 104 -13.50 -8.58 -7.32
C GLY A 104 -12.22 -7.89 -6.87
N ILE A 105 -12.03 -7.70 -5.57
CA ILE A 105 -10.84 -7.07 -5.00
C ILE A 105 -10.13 -8.08 -4.11
N GLU A 106 -8.83 -8.23 -4.31
CA GLU A 106 -7.99 -9.10 -3.48
C GLU A 106 -6.85 -8.30 -2.88
N VAL A 107 -6.84 -8.16 -1.56
CA VAL A 107 -5.73 -7.53 -0.84
C VAL A 107 -5.03 -8.60 -0.02
N ILE A 108 -3.77 -8.85 -0.35
CA ILE A 108 -2.94 -9.89 0.28
C ILE A 108 -2.16 -9.24 1.43
N PHE A 109 -2.31 -9.80 2.63
CA PHE A 109 -1.55 -9.37 3.81
C PHE A 109 -0.36 -10.32 4.00
N THR A 110 0.85 -9.79 3.83
CA THR A 110 2.10 -10.54 3.92
C THR A 110 2.86 -10.15 5.19
N LYS A 111 3.06 -11.12 6.06
CA LYS A 111 3.80 -10.93 7.32
C LYS A 111 5.26 -11.36 7.14
N ILE A 112 6.20 -10.49 7.49
CA ILE A 112 7.61 -10.82 7.57
C ILE A 112 7.94 -11.10 9.04
N LYS A 113 8.42 -12.31 9.34
CA LYS A 113 8.69 -12.74 10.71
C LYS A 113 9.99 -12.17 11.25
N ASN A 114 10.02 -11.92 12.56
CA ASN A 114 11.22 -11.54 13.31
C ASN A 114 11.85 -10.24 12.80
N THR A 115 11.04 -9.24 12.51
CA THR A 115 11.53 -7.95 12.07
C THR A 115 10.67 -6.81 12.61
N ASN A 116 11.23 -5.60 12.57
CA ASN A 116 10.61 -4.40 13.09
C ASN A 116 9.90 -3.60 11.98
N HIS A 117 9.49 -2.36 12.30
CA HIS A 117 8.84 -1.45 11.37
C HIS A 117 9.63 -1.20 10.08
N PHE A 118 10.96 -1.21 10.17
CA PHE A 118 11.88 -0.93 9.08
C PHE A 118 12.43 -2.18 8.41
N PHE A 119 11.92 -3.36 8.76
CA PHE A 119 12.36 -4.66 8.23
C PHE A 119 13.86 -4.93 8.43
N LYS A 120 14.39 -4.49 9.57
CA LYS A 120 15.80 -4.65 9.91
C LYS A 120 16.23 -6.11 9.80
N ASN A 121 17.32 -6.38 9.09
CA ASN A 121 17.87 -7.70 8.80
C ASN A 121 16.95 -8.61 7.97
N LYS A 122 15.89 -8.05 7.41
CA LYS A 122 14.91 -8.75 6.54
C LYS A 122 14.66 -8.00 5.23
N GLU A 123 15.55 -7.09 4.87
CA GLU A 123 15.41 -6.26 3.67
C GLU A 123 15.31 -7.11 2.40
N ASN A 124 16.12 -8.19 2.33
CA ASN A 124 16.08 -9.10 1.18
C ASN A 124 14.76 -9.87 1.11
N GLU A 125 14.24 -10.31 2.25
CA GLU A 125 12.95 -11.01 2.31
C GLU A 125 11.81 -10.09 1.89
N LEU A 126 11.83 -8.83 2.34
CA LEU A 126 10.89 -7.81 1.90
C LEU A 126 10.93 -7.64 0.38
N ALA A 127 12.13 -7.48 -0.17
CA ALA A 127 12.32 -7.31 -1.62
C ALA A 127 11.80 -8.52 -2.41
N GLU A 128 12.05 -9.74 -1.92
CA GLU A 128 11.57 -10.96 -2.57
C GLU A 128 10.04 -11.06 -2.55
N GLU A 129 9.39 -10.69 -1.46
CA GLU A 129 7.93 -10.70 -1.37
C GLU A 129 7.29 -9.67 -2.31
N ILE A 130 7.88 -8.49 -2.42
CA ILE A 130 7.43 -7.47 -3.36
C ILE A 130 7.59 -7.96 -4.80
N LYS A 131 8.77 -8.49 -5.13
CA LYS A 131 9.07 -9.02 -6.45
C LYS A 131 8.09 -10.12 -6.85
N LYS A 132 7.86 -11.07 -5.95
CA LYS A 132 6.94 -12.17 -6.16
C LYS A 132 5.53 -11.67 -6.47
N TYR A 133 5.04 -10.72 -5.69
CA TYR A 133 3.72 -10.14 -5.92
C TYR A 133 3.62 -9.47 -7.28
N ILE A 134 4.61 -8.66 -7.65
CA ILE A 134 4.64 -7.98 -8.95
C ILE A 134 4.65 -8.99 -10.10
N GLU A 135 5.48 -10.02 -10.02
CA GLU A 135 5.58 -11.05 -11.05
C GLU A 135 4.27 -11.82 -11.20
N GLU A 136 3.64 -12.21 -10.09
CA GLU A 136 2.37 -12.94 -10.12
C GLU A 136 1.25 -12.11 -10.75
N LYS A 137 1.19 -10.82 -10.43
CA LYS A 137 0.12 -9.96 -10.95
C LYS A 137 0.36 -9.53 -12.39
N THR A 138 1.60 -9.30 -12.78
CA THR A 138 1.91 -8.93 -14.18
C THR A 138 1.85 -10.11 -15.15
N ALA A 139 2.02 -11.34 -14.68
CA ALA A 139 1.86 -12.54 -15.50
C ALA A 139 0.41 -12.75 -15.97
N LEU A 140 -0.56 -12.08 -15.35
CA LEU A 140 -1.99 -12.18 -15.69
C LEU A 140 -2.45 -11.16 -16.74
N ILE A 141 -1.53 -10.33 -17.21
CA ILE A 141 -1.84 -9.24 -18.16
C ILE A 141 -1.73 -9.72 -19.61
#